data_0d875ded9f1662135abd68d09409a4f6
#
_entry.id   0d875ded9f1662135abd68d09409a4f6
#
_cell.length_a   1.000
_cell.length_b   1.000
_cell.length_c   1.000
_cell.angle_alpha   90.00
_cell.angle_beta   90.00
_cell.angle_gamma   90.00
#
_symmetry.space_group_name_H-M   'P 1'
#
loop_
_entity.id
_entity.type
_entity.pdbx_description
1 polymer ?
#
loop_
_entity_poly.entity_id
_entity_poly.type
_entity_poly.pdbx_seq_one_letter_code
_entity_poly.pdbx_strand_id
1 'polypeptide(L)'
;MLAREKYVGYIDLNCIVNGQGIYPLEFTARFGYPTIMIQQEGMTTPIGEFLHDLAAGTLAKFKVKSGFQVGVRIVVSPFPFDDVATFESVSKNAAILFKKGIPEEVHIEDVKQVDGQWLVAGTSGVVLVVCGLGATMRQAQAQAYARIKNIMIPDMYYRDDIGERWNDDTDRLHTWGYLR
;
A
#
# COMPACT_ATOMS: atom_id res chain seq x y z
N MET A 1 -27.18 3.19 -8.01
CA MET A 1 -26.36 3.78 -9.07
C MET A 1 -25.57 2.71 -9.82
N LEU A 2 -24.61 2.02 -9.22
CA LEU A 2 -23.75 1.01 -9.89
C LEU A 2 -24.52 -0.10 -10.61
N ALA A 3 -25.53 -0.68 -9.99
CA ALA A 3 -26.36 -1.72 -10.61
C ALA A 3 -27.12 -1.20 -11.84
N ARG A 4 -27.52 0.08 -11.84
CA ARG A 4 -28.19 0.74 -12.98
C ARG A 4 -27.23 0.89 -14.17
N GLU A 5 -25.98 1.23 -13.89
CA GLU A 5 -24.93 1.41 -14.91
C GLU A 5 -24.28 0.08 -15.32
N LYS A 6 -24.71 -1.05 -14.73
CA LYS A 6 -24.14 -2.39 -14.96
C LYS A 6 -22.61 -2.41 -14.76
N TYR A 7 -22.13 -1.59 -13.81
CA TYR A 7 -20.70 -1.49 -13.54
C TYR A 7 -20.18 -2.80 -12.94
N VAL A 8 -19.12 -3.32 -13.52
CA VAL A 8 -18.33 -4.44 -13.01
C VAL A 8 -16.90 -3.94 -12.79
N GLY A 9 -16.38 -4.08 -11.57
CA GLY A 9 -15.05 -3.63 -11.24
C GLY A 9 -14.90 -3.22 -9.78
N TYR A 10 -13.73 -2.69 -9.46
CA TYR A 10 -13.39 -2.18 -8.13
C TYR A 10 -13.76 -0.70 -8.01
N ILE A 11 -14.30 -0.32 -6.88
CA ILE A 11 -14.59 1.08 -6.54
C ILE A 11 -14.10 1.37 -5.12
N ASP A 12 -13.30 2.42 -4.99
CA ASP A 12 -13.01 3.05 -3.71
C ASP A 12 -14.03 4.13 -3.40
N LEU A 13 -14.42 4.21 -2.14
CA LEU A 13 -15.20 5.30 -1.59
C LEU A 13 -14.40 5.98 -0.48
N ASN A 14 -13.88 7.16 -0.76
CA ASN A 14 -13.22 7.98 0.24
C ASN A 14 -14.24 8.67 1.13
N CYS A 15 -14.06 8.59 2.47
CA CYS A 15 -14.98 9.15 3.45
C CYS A 15 -14.24 9.89 4.56
N ILE A 16 -14.89 10.93 5.09
CA ILE A 16 -14.59 11.48 6.41
C ILE A 16 -15.55 10.86 7.42
N VAL A 17 -15.03 10.43 8.56
CA VAL A 17 -15.80 9.82 9.64
C VAL A 17 -15.66 10.64 10.91
N ASN A 18 -16.77 10.92 11.58
CA ASN A 18 -16.81 11.58 12.90
C ASN A 18 -17.96 11.03 13.75
N GLY A 19 -18.16 11.55 14.95
CA GLY A 19 -19.22 11.12 15.87
C GLY A 19 -20.66 11.40 15.38
N GLN A 20 -20.83 12.14 14.29
CA GLN A 20 -22.13 12.45 13.71
C GLN A 20 -22.47 11.60 12.47
N GLY A 21 -21.47 11.00 11.82
CA GLY A 21 -21.71 10.17 10.65
C GLY A 21 -20.48 9.89 9.80
N ILE A 22 -20.75 9.18 8.69
CA ILE A 22 -19.81 8.89 7.62
C ILE A 22 -20.18 9.76 6.41
N TYR A 23 -19.25 10.59 5.98
CA TYR A 23 -19.46 11.56 4.90
C TYR A 23 -18.63 11.16 3.69
N PRO A 24 -19.27 10.65 2.61
CA PRO A 24 -18.59 10.34 1.36
C PRO A 24 -17.98 11.59 0.71
N LEU A 25 -16.75 11.49 0.24
CA LEU A 25 -16.05 12.56 -0.48
C LEU A 25 -16.08 12.29 -1.99
N GLU A 26 -15.53 11.15 -2.40
CA GLU A 26 -15.43 10.80 -3.82
C GLU A 26 -15.48 9.29 -4.05
N PHE A 27 -15.92 8.92 -5.24
CA PHE A 27 -15.77 7.58 -5.80
C PHE A 27 -14.58 7.55 -6.75
N THR A 28 -13.75 6.50 -6.61
CA THR A 28 -12.65 6.26 -7.53
C THR A 28 -12.81 4.88 -8.17
N ALA A 29 -13.08 4.85 -9.48
CA ALA A 29 -13.39 3.63 -10.23
C ALA A 29 -12.12 2.90 -10.71
N ARG A 30 -11.18 2.65 -9.83
CA ARG A 30 -9.94 1.90 -10.05
C ARG A 30 -9.41 1.38 -8.72
N PHE A 31 -8.47 0.43 -8.76
CA PHE A 31 -7.79 0.00 -7.55
C PHE A 31 -7.09 1.17 -6.87
N GLY A 32 -7.26 1.28 -5.56
CA GLY A 32 -6.56 2.26 -4.73
C GLY A 32 -5.05 1.98 -4.72
N TYR A 33 -4.25 3.03 -4.87
CA TYR A 33 -2.80 2.95 -4.83
C TYR A 33 -2.25 3.70 -3.60
N PRO A 34 -1.42 3.10 -2.76
CA PRO A 34 -0.91 1.70 -2.78
C PRO A 34 -1.86 0.69 -2.10
N THR A 35 -3.11 1.07 -1.86
CA THR A 35 -4.08 0.29 -1.07
C THR A 35 -4.21 -1.15 -1.58
N ILE A 36 -4.26 -1.36 -2.91
CA ILE A 36 -4.38 -2.72 -3.47
C ILE A 36 -3.20 -3.62 -3.09
N MET A 37 -1.98 -3.08 -3.03
CA MET A 37 -0.79 -3.84 -2.62
C MET A 37 -0.89 -4.27 -1.16
N ILE A 38 -1.35 -3.37 -0.30
CA ILE A 38 -1.57 -3.66 1.12
C ILE A 38 -2.69 -4.71 1.29
N GLN A 39 -3.76 -4.57 0.53
CA GLN A 39 -4.88 -5.53 0.54
C GLN A 39 -4.48 -6.92 0.07
N GLN A 40 -3.59 -7.02 -0.93
CA GLN A 40 -3.08 -8.31 -1.43
C GLN A 40 -2.47 -9.16 -0.31
N GLU A 41 -1.76 -8.55 0.63
CA GLU A 41 -1.15 -9.24 1.75
C GLU A 41 -2.18 -9.91 2.67
N GLY A 42 -3.35 -9.33 2.76
CA GLY A 42 -4.48 -9.86 3.53
C GLY A 42 -5.36 -10.84 2.75
N MET A 43 -5.26 -10.91 1.42
CA MET A 43 -6.13 -11.77 0.61
C MET A 43 -5.91 -13.25 0.91
N THR A 44 -7.01 -14.02 0.89
CA THR A 44 -6.98 -15.48 1.01
C THR A 44 -7.17 -16.18 -0.35
N THR A 45 -7.56 -15.42 -1.37
CA THR A 45 -7.68 -15.87 -2.75
C THR A 45 -6.48 -15.35 -3.55
N PRO A 46 -5.85 -16.15 -4.42
CA PRO A 46 -4.80 -15.67 -5.29
C PRO A 46 -5.26 -14.47 -6.14
N ILE A 47 -4.41 -13.46 -6.31
CA ILE A 47 -4.78 -12.22 -7.00
C ILE A 47 -5.28 -12.46 -8.42
N GLY A 48 -4.70 -13.40 -9.15
CA GLY A 48 -5.13 -13.75 -10.51
C GLY A 48 -6.56 -14.31 -10.57
N GLU A 49 -6.91 -15.18 -9.62
CA GLU A 49 -8.27 -15.71 -9.47
C GLU A 49 -9.25 -14.59 -9.10
N PHE A 50 -8.87 -13.74 -8.14
CA PHE A 50 -9.66 -12.58 -7.76
C PHE A 50 -9.96 -11.65 -8.96
N LEU A 51 -8.94 -11.31 -9.75
CA LEU A 51 -9.11 -10.45 -10.93
C LEU A 51 -9.97 -11.11 -12.02
N HIS A 52 -9.80 -12.42 -12.24
CA HIS A 52 -10.64 -13.18 -13.16
C HIS A 52 -12.11 -13.13 -12.75
N ASP A 53 -12.40 -13.44 -11.48
CA ASP A 53 -13.77 -13.47 -10.97
C ASP A 53 -14.40 -12.07 -10.94
N LEU A 54 -13.61 -11.06 -10.62
CA LEU A 54 -14.04 -9.67 -10.68
C LEU A 54 -14.43 -9.27 -12.11
N ALA A 55 -13.61 -9.60 -13.11
CA ALA A 55 -13.86 -9.29 -14.51
C ALA A 55 -15.06 -10.06 -15.06
N ALA A 56 -15.24 -11.30 -14.63
CA ALA A 56 -16.39 -12.13 -15.00
C ALA A 56 -17.70 -11.71 -14.31
N GLY A 57 -17.62 -10.81 -13.30
CA GLY A 57 -18.80 -10.44 -12.50
C GLY A 57 -19.30 -11.55 -11.59
N THR A 58 -18.49 -12.56 -11.31
CA THR A 58 -18.82 -13.73 -10.47
C THR A 58 -18.38 -13.58 -9.03
N LEU A 59 -17.53 -12.58 -8.71
CA LEU A 59 -17.01 -12.34 -7.36
C LEU A 59 -18.14 -11.89 -6.44
N ALA A 60 -18.56 -12.79 -5.56
CA ALA A 60 -19.64 -12.52 -4.62
C ALA A 60 -19.12 -11.83 -3.33
N LYS A 61 -17.89 -12.09 -2.91
CA LYS A 61 -17.35 -11.59 -1.65
C LYS A 61 -15.82 -11.56 -1.64
N PHE A 62 -15.25 -10.44 -1.28
CA PHE A 62 -13.82 -10.30 -1.01
C PHE A 62 -13.46 -10.99 0.32
N LYS A 63 -12.50 -11.93 0.28
CA LYS A 63 -12.08 -12.68 1.45
C LYS A 63 -10.68 -12.24 1.89
N VAL A 64 -10.55 -11.90 3.16
CA VAL A 64 -9.29 -11.44 3.76
C VAL A 64 -9.01 -12.16 5.07
N LYS A 65 -7.75 -12.25 5.44
CA LYS A 65 -7.29 -12.67 6.77
C LYS A 65 -7.77 -11.66 7.81
N SER A 66 -8.06 -12.12 9.03
CA SER A 66 -8.32 -11.24 10.17
C SER A 66 -7.03 -10.54 10.59
N GLY A 67 -7.17 -9.31 11.09
CA GLY A 67 -6.05 -8.49 11.58
C GLY A 67 -5.82 -7.25 10.76
N PHE A 68 -4.59 -6.76 10.82
CA PHE A 68 -4.16 -5.49 10.24
C PHE A 68 -3.12 -5.71 9.15
N GLN A 69 -3.20 -4.88 8.11
CA GLN A 69 -2.19 -4.75 7.08
C GLN A 69 -1.68 -3.32 7.08
N VAL A 70 -0.37 -3.14 7.07
CA VAL A 70 0.32 -1.85 7.03
C VAL A 70 1.23 -1.83 5.82
N GLY A 71 1.21 -0.75 5.05
CA GLY A 71 2.13 -0.53 3.93
C GLY A 71 2.89 0.77 4.11
N VAL A 72 4.21 0.70 3.98
CA VAL A 72 5.13 1.83 4.08
C VAL A 72 5.80 2.04 2.73
N ARG A 73 5.65 3.22 2.14
CA ARG A 73 6.37 3.60 0.92
C ARG A 73 7.82 3.90 1.24
N ILE A 74 8.72 3.32 0.46
CA ILE A 74 10.13 3.67 0.42
C ILE A 74 10.32 4.59 -0.78
N VAL A 75 10.84 5.77 -0.54
CA VAL A 75 10.96 6.82 -1.54
C VAL A 75 12.38 7.39 -1.56
N VAL A 76 12.71 8.01 -2.68
CA VAL A 76 13.97 8.74 -2.90
C VAL A 76 13.68 10.14 -3.42
N SER A 77 14.67 11.02 -3.39
CA SER A 77 14.56 12.36 -3.98
C SER A 77 14.15 12.27 -5.47
N PRO A 78 13.29 13.15 -5.99
CA PRO A 78 12.73 14.37 -5.36
C PRO A 78 11.36 14.18 -4.71
N PHE A 79 10.89 12.93 -4.52
CA PHE A 79 9.57 12.71 -3.92
C PHE A 79 9.37 13.63 -2.68
N PRO A 80 8.22 14.26 -2.44
CA PRO A 80 6.97 14.16 -3.20
C PRO A 80 6.82 15.16 -4.35
N PHE A 81 7.92 15.80 -4.75
CA PHE A 81 7.91 16.81 -5.79
C PHE A 81 8.16 16.19 -7.16
N ASP A 82 7.58 16.80 -8.19
CA ASP A 82 7.70 16.36 -9.57
C ASP A 82 8.85 17.11 -10.25
N ASP A 83 10.10 16.73 -9.92
CA ASP A 83 11.34 17.34 -10.45
C ASP A 83 12.21 16.28 -11.14
N VAL A 84 12.00 16.15 -12.45
CA VAL A 84 12.71 15.17 -13.26
C VAL A 84 14.23 15.42 -13.27
N ALA A 85 14.68 16.66 -13.26
CA ALA A 85 16.12 16.98 -13.29
C ALA A 85 16.83 16.51 -12.01
N THR A 86 16.23 16.75 -10.85
CA THR A 86 16.73 16.25 -9.57
C THR A 86 16.69 14.72 -9.55
N PHE A 87 15.61 14.08 -10.02
CA PHE A 87 15.55 12.61 -10.08
C PHE A 87 16.67 12.03 -10.94
N GLU A 88 16.86 12.53 -12.15
CA GLU A 88 17.89 12.06 -13.08
C GLU A 88 19.31 12.18 -12.53
N SER A 89 19.59 13.24 -11.77
CA SER A 89 20.93 13.53 -11.24
C SER A 89 21.25 12.84 -9.92
N VAL A 90 20.23 12.57 -9.08
CA VAL A 90 20.44 12.11 -7.69
C VAL A 90 20.04 10.63 -7.51
N SER A 91 18.89 10.23 -8.05
CA SER A 91 18.25 8.96 -7.67
C SER A 91 18.22 7.91 -8.75
N LYS A 92 18.21 8.30 -10.02
CA LYS A 92 18.14 7.36 -11.14
C LYS A 92 19.33 6.42 -11.16
N ASN A 93 19.05 5.13 -11.33
CA ASN A 93 20.03 4.05 -11.29
C ASN A 93 20.73 3.84 -9.94
N ALA A 94 20.26 4.46 -8.86
CA ALA A 94 20.72 4.11 -7.53
C ALA A 94 20.48 2.63 -7.24
N ALA A 95 21.46 1.95 -6.66
CA ALA A 95 21.37 0.52 -6.37
C ALA A 95 20.41 0.23 -5.22
N ILE A 96 19.58 -0.80 -5.39
CA ILE A 96 18.69 -1.31 -4.35
C ILE A 96 19.28 -2.62 -3.83
N LEU A 97 19.66 -2.65 -2.58
CA LEU A 97 20.27 -3.80 -1.94
C LEU A 97 19.33 -4.40 -0.89
N PHE A 98 19.19 -5.72 -0.93
CA PHE A 98 18.46 -6.50 0.06
C PHE A 98 19.46 -7.38 0.82
N LYS A 99 19.64 -7.12 2.12
CA LYS A 99 20.64 -7.81 2.97
C LYS A 99 20.39 -9.31 3.10
N LYS A 100 19.13 -9.74 3.01
CA LYS A 100 18.70 -11.14 3.21
C LYS A 100 17.84 -11.68 2.05
N GLY A 101 18.01 -11.10 0.84
CA GLY A 101 17.11 -11.35 -0.28
C GLY A 101 15.84 -10.51 -0.21
N ILE A 102 15.04 -10.53 -1.29
CA ILE A 102 13.80 -9.76 -1.38
C ILE A 102 12.73 -10.46 -0.53
N PRO A 103 12.14 -9.79 0.45
CA PRO A 103 11.00 -10.34 1.19
C PRO A 103 9.77 -10.48 0.28
N GLU A 104 8.92 -11.48 0.54
CA GLU A 104 7.71 -11.72 -0.24
C GLU A 104 6.72 -10.54 -0.20
N GLU A 105 6.71 -9.80 0.92
CA GLU A 105 5.79 -8.68 1.15
C GLU A 105 6.38 -7.32 0.79
N VAL A 106 7.25 -7.27 -0.21
CA VAL A 106 7.78 -6.04 -0.80
C VAL A 106 7.27 -5.92 -2.23
N HIS A 107 6.43 -4.92 -2.45
CA HIS A 107 5.94 -4.58 -3.78
C HIS A 107 6.88 -3.60 -4.47
N ILE A 108 7.24 -3.94 -5.69
CA ILE A 108 8.18 -3.19 -6.53
C ILE A 108 7.40 -2.16 -7.34
N GLU A 109 7.87 -0.92 -7.33
CA GLU A 109 7.32 0.20 -8.08
C GLU A 109 8.28 0.65 -9.19
N ASP A 110 8.82 1.84 -9.09
CA ASP A 110 9.75 2.40 -10.08
C ASP A 110 11.15 1.77 -9.95
N VAL A 111 11.27 0.52 -10.38
CA VAL A 111 12.48 -0.30 -10.29
C VAL A 111 12.73 -1.03 -11.62
N LYS A 112 13.99 -1.21 -11.95
CA LYS A 112 14.44 -2.07 -13.05
C LYS A 112 15.52 -3.04 -12.59
N GLN A 113 15.71 -4.09 -13.35
CA GLN A 113 16.84 -5.01 -13.17
C GLN A 113 17.79 -4.93 -14.36
N VAL A 114 19.08 -4.76 -14.09
CA VAL A 114 20.14 -4.75 -15.08
C VAL A 114 21.27 -5.64 -14.59
N ASP A 115 21.64 -6.65 -15.37
CA ASP A 115 22.69 -7.62 -15.03
C ASP A 115 22.55 -8.22 -13.62
N GLY A 116 21.30 -8.50 -13.23
CA GLY A 116 20.97 -9.05 -11.91
C GLY A 116 20.92 -8.03 -10.76
N GLN A 117 21.26 -6.78 -11.03
CA GLN A 117 21.18 -5.70 -10.04
C GLN A 117 19.83 -4.97 -10.07
N TRP A 118 19.28 -4.72 -8.91
CA TRP A 118 18.07 -3.90 -8.75
C TRP A 118 18.45 -2.44 -8.68
N LEU A 119 17.84 -1.62 -9.53
CA LEU A 119 18.12 -0.19 -9.66
C LEU A 119 16.84 0.62 -9.62
N VAL A 120 16.92 1.82 -9.04
CA VAL A 120 15.84 2.82 -9.11
C VAL A 120 15.62 3.23 -10.56
N ALA A 121 14.36 3.28 -10.97
CA ALA A 121 13.90 3.63 -12.32
C ALA A 121 12.72 4.61 -12.24
N GLY A 122 11.99 4.77 -13.35
CA GLY A 122 10.83 5.65 -13.41
C GLY A 122 11.19 7.13 -13.29
N THR A 123 10.30 7.91 -12.69
CA THR A 123 10.45 9.35 -12.46
C THR A 123 9.78 9.85 -11.18
N SER A 124 8.99 8.99 -10.52
CA SER A 124 8.16 9.40 -9.36
C SER A 124 8.95 9.50 -8.07
N GLY A 125 10.09 8.81 -7.97
CA GLY A 125 10.83 8.63 -6.72
C GLY A 125 10.19 7.66 -5.73
N VAL A 126 9.08 7.00 -6.10
CA VAL A 126 8.48 5.91 -5.29
C VAL A 126 9.10 4.59 -5.71
N VAL A 127 9.86 3.94 -4.84
CA VAL A 127 10.66 2.77 -5.21
C VAL A 127 9.97 1.47 -4.82
N LEU A 128 9.53 1.36 -3.58
CA LEU A 128 8.95 0.13 -3.02
C LEU A 128 7.77 0.47 -2.10
N VAL A 129 6.87 -0.49 -1.95
CA VAL A 129 5.91 -0.53 -0.83
C VAL A 129 6.22 -1.77 0.02
N VAL A 130 6.56 -1.55 1.28
CA VAL A 130 6.90 -2.62 2.22
C VAL A 130 5.72 -2.87 3.14
N CYS A 131 5.17 -4.07 3.07
CA CYS A 131 3.99 -4.42 3.86
C CYS A 131 4.34 -5.21 5.12
N GLY A 132 3.45 -5.13 6.09
CA GLY A 132 3.48 -5.94 7.31
C GLY A 132 2.06 -6.33 7.72
N LEU A 133 1.93 -7.53 8.27
CA LEU A 133 0.68 -8.10 8.75
C LEU A 133 0.77 -8.41 10.24
N GLY A 134 -0.36 -8.35 10.92
CA GLY A 134 -0.42 -8.74 12.33
C GLY A 134 -1.83 -8.84 12.87
N ALA A 135 -2.02 -9.61 13.93
CA ALA A 135 -3.28 -9.64 14.66
C ALA A 135 -3.59 -8.29 15.34
N THR A 136 -2.56 -7.50 15.59
CA THR A 136 -2.67 -6.14 16.12
C THR A 136 -1.94 -5.15 15.21
N MET A 137 -2.33 -3.86 15.26
CA MET A 137 -1.65 -2.79 14.54
C MET A 137 -0.15 -2.76 14.87
N ARG A 138 0.21 -2.88 16.15
CA ARG A 138 1.61 -2.92 16.60
C ARG A 138 2.41 -4.05 15.95
N GLN A 139 1.82 -5.24 15.80
CA GLN A 139 2.50 -6.36 15.14
C GLN A 139 2.69 -6.10 13.64
N ALA A 140 1.68 -5.57 12.95
CA ALA A 140 1.78 -5.22 11.55
C ALA A 140 2.85 -4.14 11.30
N GLN A 141 2.87 -3.08 12.11
CA GLN A 141 3.91 -2.04 12.09
C GLN A 141 5.30 -2.64 12.32
N ALA A 142 5.48 -3.39 13.40
CA ALA A 142 6.79 -3.97 13.75
C ALA A 142 7.32 -4.85 12.62
N GLN A 143 6.47 -5.60 11.94
CA GLN A 143 6.84 -6.44 10.81
C GLN A 143 7.26 -5.61 9.59
N ALA A 144 6.48 -4.59 9.20
CA ALA A 144 6.82 -3.71 8.08
C ALA A 144 8.18 -3.03 8.31
N TYR A 145 8.37 -2.40 9.47
CA TYR A 145 9.62 -1.71 9.79
C TYR A 145 10.84 -2.65 9.96
N ALA A 146 10.63 -3.87 10.43
CA ALA A 146 11.69 -4.87 10.46
C ALA A 146 12.16 -5.27 9.04
N ARG A 147 11.22 -5.36 8.09
CA ARG A 147 11.53 -5.62 6.68
C ARG A 147 12.28 -4.47 6.02
N ILE A 148 11.90 -3.22 6.32
CA ILE A 148 12.59 -2.03 5.81
C ILE A 148 14.06 -2.02 6.21
N LYS A 149 14.42 -2.47 7.41
CA LYS A 149 15.83 -2.58 7.86
C LYS A 149 16.68 -3.54 7.02
N ASN A 150 16.04 -4.41 6.23
CA ASN A 150 16.70 -5.29 5.26
C ASN A 150 17.03 -4.59 3.94
N ILE A 151 16.46 -3.40 3.69
CA ILE A 151 16.57 -2.66 2.44
C ILE A 151 17.60 -1.54 2.59
N MET A 152 18.41 -1.33 1.57
CA MET A 152 19.36 -0.22 1.48
C MET A 152 19.27 0.39 0.07
N ILE A 153 18.95 1.67 0.02
CA ILE A 153 18.97 2.50 -1.18
C ILE A 153 19.64 3.81 -0.77
N PRO A 154 20.59 4.36 -1.53
CA PRO A 154 21.14 5.69 -1.23
C PRO A 154 20.02 6.73 -1.07
N ASP A 155 20.14 7.54 -0.03
CA ASP A 155 19.21 8.64 0.29
C ASP A 155 17.74 8.26 0.39
N MET A 156 17.43 6.98 0.65
CA MET A 156 16.05 6.55 0.88
C MET A 156 15.49 7.14 2.16
N TYR A 157 14.20 7.45 2.10
CA TYR A 157 13.44 7.83 3.29
C TYR A 157 12.03 7.24 3.25
N TYR A 158 11.37 7.25 4.39
CA TYR A 158 10.02 6.74 4.58
C TYR A 158 9.42 7.34 5.85
N ARG A 159 8.10 7.29 5.96
CA ARG A 159 7.40 7.66 7.20
C ARG A 159 7.58 6.57 8.24
N ASP A 160 7.91 6.93 9.45
CA ASP A 160 8.09 6.03 10.60
C ASP A 160 6.86 5.95 11.52
N ASP A 161 5.81 6.72 11.22
CA ASP A 161 4.58 6.86 12.00
C ASP A 161 3.34 6.18 11.37
N ILE A 162 3.51 5.37 10.31
CA ILE A 162 2.38 4.71 9.64
C ILE A 162 1.67 3.76 10.61
N GLY A 163 0.37 4.00 10.80
CA GLY A 163 -0.49 3.23 11.69
C GLY A 163 -0.55 3.75 13.14
N GLU A 164 0.25 4.76 13.54
CA GLU A 164 0.22 5.30 14.91
C GLU A 164 -1.12 5.92 15.29
N ARG A 165 -1.78 6.59 14.34
CA ARG A 165 -3.12 7.15 14.55
C ARG A 165 -4.16 6.13 15.01
N TRP A 166 -3.94 4.85 14.74
CA TRP A 166 -4.84 3.80 15.24
C TRP A 166 -5.01 3.84 16.75
N ASN A 167 -3.95 4.15 17.50
CA ASN A 167 -3.99 4.23 18.96
C ASN A 167 -4.95 5.32 19.45
N ASP A 168 -5.03 6.45 18.72
CA ASP A 168 -5.89 7.57 19.06
C ASP A 168 -7.32 7.41 18.49
N ASP A 169 -7.42 6.84 17.30
CA ASP A 169 -8.68 6.79 16.57
C ASP A 169 -9.52 5.55 16.95
N THR A 170 -8.91 4.46 17.43
CA THR A 170 -9.63 3.24 17.79
C THR A 170 -10.69 3.48 18.88
N ASP A 171 -10.34 4.19 19.95
CA ASP A 171 -11.25 4.50 21.04
C ASP A 171 -12.41 5.40 20.58
N ARG A 172 -12.13 6.36 19.70
CA ARG A 172 -13.15 7.21 19.08
C ARG A 172 -14.11 6.41 18.23
N LEU A 173 -13.58 5.51 17.39
CA LEU A 173 -14.39 4.67 16.51
C LEU A 173 -15.28 3.70 17.29
N HIS A 174 -14.79 3.14 18.42
CA HIS A 174 -15.62 2.37 19.34
C HIS A 174 -16.70 3.23 19.99
N THR A 175 -16.35 4.41 20.51
CA THR A 175 -17.29 5.36 21.12
C THR A 175 -18.39 5.80 20.16
N TRP A 176 -18.05 5.98 18.88
CA TRP A 176 -19.01 6.34 17.82
C TRP A 176 -19.79 5.14 17.27
N GLY A 177 -19.50 3.91 17.71
CA GLY A 177 -20.20 2.69 17.31
C GLY A 177 -19.82 2.13 15.94
N TYR A 178 -18.70 2.58 15.35
CA TYR A 178 -18.22 2.09 14.06
C TYR A 178 -17.38 0.81 14.18
N LEU A 179 -16.77 0.58 15.35
CA LEU A 179 -16.09 -0.66 15.70
C LEU A 179 -16.83 -1.39 16.81
N ARG A 180 -16.85 -2.72 16.73
CA ARG A 180 -17.48 -3.63 17.70
C ARG A 180 -16.45 -4.56 18.33
#